data_b01720be186f5c061d0c53bb1841a8ab
#
_entry.id   b01720be186f5c061d0c53bb1841a8ab
#
_cell.length_a   1.000
_cell.length_b   1.000
_cell.length_c   1.000
_cell.angle_alpha   90.00
_cell.angle_beta   90.00
_cell.angle_gamma   90.00
#
_symmetry.space_group_name_H-M   'P 1'
#
loop_
_entity.id
_entity.type
_entity.pdbx_description
1 polymer ?
#
loop_
_entity_poly.entity_id
_entity_poly.type
_entity_poly.pdbx_seq_one_letter_code
_entity_poly.pdbx_strand_id
1 'polypeptide(L)'
;MDESLTPLVPLDMYELHAVHIGTNQKSSDMKGFLDTFRQDGSGLHHIDIRQTDSRIRTVAKFLANYDPSRILVVSARQYGQRPARMFAEAIGAKKIVGRFIPGTLTNPRLRTYICLLYTSPSPRDGLL
;
A
#
# COMPACT_ATOMS: atom_id res chain seq x y z
N MET A 1 10.18 25.45 9.62
CA MET A 1 10.81 24.13 9.80
C MET A 1 10.29 23.22 8.70
N ASP A 2 11.18 22.77 7.87
CA ASP A 2 10.80 21.87 6.79
C ASP A 2 10.43 20.50 7.38
N GLU A 3 9.14 20.25 7.50
CA GLU A 3 8.60 18.91 7.86
C GLU A 3 9.10 17.81 6.93
N SER A 4 9.73 18.21 5.82
CA SER A 4 10.26 17.28 4.81
C SER A 4 11.57 16.59 5.20
N LEU A 5 12.24 17.05 6.25
CA LEU A 5 13.56 16.53 6.64
C LEU A 5 13.52 15.41 7.67
N THR A 6 12.44 15.30 8.44
CA THR A 6 12.29 14.21 9.42
C THR A 6 11.49 13.07 8.81
N PRO A 7 12.01 11.82 8.78
CA PRO A 7 11.26 10.69 8.27
C PRO A 7 10.05 10.40 9.15
N LEU A 8 8.95 9.95 8.52
CA LEU A 8 7.72 9.55 9.23
C LEU A 8 7.95 8.39 10.18
N VAL A 9 8.84 7.48 9.78
CA VAL A 9 9.26 6.33 10.57
C VAL A 9 10.77 6.35 10.63
N PRO A 10 11.43 5.99 11.75
CA PRO A 10 12.88 5.88 11.80
C PRO A 10 13.44 5.03 10.66
N LEU A 11 14.53 5.48 10.04
CA LEU A 11 15.11 4.81 8.87
C LEU A 11 15.53 3.36 9.16
N ASP A 12 16.01 3.12 10.38
CA ASP A 12 16.36 1.77 10.85
C ASP A 12 15.16 0.82 10.90
N MET A 13 13.95 1.31 11.13
CA MET A 13 12.73 0.51 11.06
C MET A 13 12.43 0.05 9.63
N TYR A 14 12.66 0.90 8.63
CA TYR A 14 12.54 0.50 7.23
C TYR A 14 13.54 -0.61 6.88
N GLU A 15 14.77 -0.49 7.35
CA GLU A 15 15.80 -1.50 7.11
C GLU A 15 15.50 -2.82 7.83
N LEU A 16 15.02 -2.75 9.05
CA LEU A 16 14.65 -3.93 9.84
C LEU A 16 13.57 -4.77 9.15
N HIS A 17 12.61 -4.11 8.52
CA HIS A 17 11.51 -4.76 7.81
C HIS A 17 11.80 -5.02 6.33
N ALA A 18 13.03 -4.84 5.90
CA ALA A 18 13.49 -5.12 4.54
C ALA A 18 12.72 -4.36 3.43
N VAL A 19 12.22 -3.18 3.74
CA VAL A 19 11.46 -2.35 2.78
C VAL A 19 12.35 -1.86 1.64
N HIS A 20 13.65 -1.80 1.85
CA HIS A 20 14.64 -1.37 0.86
C HIS A 20 15.05 -2.46 -0.13
N ILE A 21 14.70 -3.72 0.10
CA ILE A 21 15.10 -4.83 -0.75
C ILE A 21 14.13 -4.96 -1.93
N GLY A 22 14.65 -4.81 -3.12
CA GLY A 22 13.90 -5.01 -4.36
C GLY A 22 14.21 -6.35 -5.02
N THR A 23 13.99 -6.41 -6.33
CA THR A 23 14.28 -7.59 -7.15
C THR A 23 15.50 -7.34 -8.03
N ASN A 24 15.93 -8.36 -8.77
CA ASN A 24 16.99 -8.24 -9.76
C ASN A 24 16.54 -7.56 -11.06
N GLN A 25 15.25 -7.34 -11.23
CA GLN A 25 14.68 -6.68 -12.39
C GLN A 25 14.51 -5.18 -12.14
N LYS A 26 14.83 -4.37 -13.13
CA LYS A 26 14.59 -2.93 -13.11
C LYS A 26 14.11 -2.45 -14.48
N SER A 27 13.24 -1.46 -14.49
CA SER A 27 12.87 -0.72 -15.69
C SER A 27 13.51 0.67 -15.67
N SER A 28 13.53 1.33 -16.82
CA SER A 28 14.05 2.69 -16.92
C SER A 28 13.27 3.68 -16.03
N ASP A 29 11.98 3.45 -15.86
CA ASP A 29 11.12 4.31 -15.05
C ASP A 29 11.38 4.19 -13.55
N MET A 30 11.95 3.09 -13.11
CA MET A 30 12.28 2.84 -11.70
C MET A 30 13.59 3.47 -11.25
N LYS A 31 14.44 3.92 -12.17
CA LYS A 31 15.78 4.42 -11.84
C LYS A 31 15.79 5.55 -10.80
N GLY A 32 14.80 6.44 -10.85
CA GLY A 32 14.69 7.55 -9.90
C GLY A 32 14.34 7.13 -8.47
N PHE A 33 13.92 5.89 -8.26
CA PHE A 33 13.49 5.36 -6.97
C PHE A 33 14.46 4.32 -6.41
N LEU A 34 15.50 3.98 -7.15
CA LEU A 34 16.51 3.00 -6.73
C LEU A 34 17.72 3.70 -6.11
N ASP A 35 18.23 3.11 -5.05
CA ASP A 35 19.48 3.54 -4.44
C ASP A 35 20.66 2.99 -5.25
N THR A 36 21.32 3.87 -6.00
CA THR A 36 22.46 3.51 -6.83
C THR A 36 23.75 3.35 -6.05
N PHE A 37 23.79 3.81 -4.80
CA PHE A 37 24.98 3.79 -3.96
C PHE A 37 25.14 2.50 -3.15
N ARG A 38 24.03 1.78 -2.93
CA ARG A 38 24.09 0.51 -2.23
C ARG A 38 24.18 -0.66 -3.21
N GLN A 39 25.33 -1.28 -3.26
CA GLN A 39 25.55 -2.55 -3.96
C GLN A 39 26.10 -3.55 -2.95
N ASP A 40 25.27 -4.49 -2.56
CA ASP A 40 25.65 -5.54 -1.61
C ASP A 40 26.15 -6.82 -2.27
N GLY A 41 26.29 -6.83 -3.59
CA GLY A 41 26.77 -7.98 -4.35
C GLY A 41 25.74 -9.10 -4.55
N SER A 42 24.54 -8.97 -4.00
CA SER A 42 23.47 -9.97 -4.15
C SER A 42 22.76 -9.92 -5.50
N GLY A 43 23.02 -8.90 -6.31
CA GLY A 43 22.33 -8.67 -7.58
C GLY A 43 20.93 -8.10 -7.44
N LEU A 44 20.48 -7.87 -6.23
CA LEU A 44 19.19 -7.23 -5.96
C LEU A 44 19.33 -5.71 -5.98
N HIS A 45 18.34 -5.04 -6.54
CA HIS A 45 18.29 -3.58 -6.50
C HIS A 45 17.74 -3.10 -5.16
N HIS A 46 18.33 -2.06 -4.61
CA HIS A 46 17.85 -1.44 -3.39
C HIS A 46 16.94 -0.27 -3.72
N ILE A 47 15.79 -0.23 -3.05
CA ILE A 47 14.83 0.87 -3.16
C ILE A 47 15.29 1.99 -2.21
N ASP A 48 15.29 3.22 -2.69
CA ASP A 48 15.64 4.38 -1.87
C ASP A 48 14.56 4.63 -0.81
N ILE A 49 14.91 4.42 0.44
CA ILE A 49 14.01 4.56 1.60
C ILE A 49 13.51 6.01 1.73
N ARG A 50 14.35 6.98 1.44
CA ARG A 50 13.97 8.41 1.52
C ARG A 50 12.92 8.75 0.49
N GLN A 51 13.02 8.20 -0.71
CA GLN A 51 12.01 8.35 -1.74
C GLN A 51 10.70 7.68 -1.33
N THR A 52 10.78 6.51 -0.71
CA THR A 52 9.61 5.81 -0.18
C THR A 52 8.90 6.64 0.87
N ASP A 53 9.63 7.20 1.83
CA ASP A 53 9.08 8.08 2.88
C ASP A 53 8.41 9.32 2.28
N SER A 54 9.06 9.98 1.34
CA SER A 54 8.53 11.13 0.63
C SER A 54 7.23 10.80 -0.11
N ARG A 55 7.18 9.64 -0.77
CA ARG A 55 5.98 9.19 -1.49
C ARG A 55 4.83 8.85 -0.54
N ILE A 56 5.12 8.25 0.60
CA ILE A 56 4.11 7.99 1.63
C ILE A 56 3.49 9.31 2.10
N ARG A 57 4.28 10.35 2.32
CA ARG A 57 3.77 11.69 2.68
C ARG A 57 2.87 12.27 1.59
N THR A 58 3.29 12.16 0.34
CA THR A 58 2.51 12.64 -0.80
C THR A 58 1.17 11.93 -0.90
N VAL A 59 1.18 10.60 -0.76
CA VAL A 59 -0.04 9.79 -0.78
C VAL A 59 -0.95 10.10 0.40
N ALA A 60 -0.39 10.30 1.58
CA ALA A 60 -1.16 10.67 2.77
C ALA A 60 -1.88 12.01 2.59
N LYS A 61 -1.20 13.00 2.04
CA LYS A 61 -1.82 14.29 1.71
C LYS A 61 -2.92 14.16 0.67
N PHE A 62 -2.72 13.35 -0.34
CA PHE A 62 -3.72 13.08 -1.36
C PHE A 62 -4.96 12.39 -0.77
N LEU A 63 -4.78 11.35 0.02
CA LEU A 63 -5.87 10.58 0.62
C LEU A 63 -6.63 11.38 1.69
N ALA A 64 -6.00 12.34 2.34
CA ALA A 64 -6.64 13.19 3.33
C ALA A 64 -7.79 14.04 2.76
N ASN A 65 -7.85 14.21 1.44
CA ASN A 65 -8.94 14.92 0.77
C ASN A 65 -10.22 14.08 0.62
N TYR A 66 -10.15 12.80 0.92
CA TYR A 66 -11.27 11.88 0.74
C TYR A 66 -11.75 11.32 2.06
N ASP A 67 -13.07 11.09 2.16
CA ASP A 67 -13.64 10.36 3.29
C ASP A 67 -13.18 8.89 3.21
N PRO A 68 -12.65 8.31 4.30
CA PRO A 68 -12.22 6.91 4.31
C PRO A 68 -13.30 5.92 3.85
N SER A 69 -14.57 6.21 4.10
CA SER A 69 -15.68 5.37 3.62
C SER A 69 -15.78 5.29 2.09
N ARG A 70 -15.17 6.23 1.37
CA ARG A 70 -15.14 6.30 -0.10
C ARG A 70 -13.84 5.76 -0.69
N ILE A 71 -12.94 5.28 0.13
CA ILE A 71 -11.66 4.70 -0.30
C ILE A 71 -11.81 3.19 -0.35
N LEU A 72 -11.36 2.60 -1.46
CA LEU A 72 -11.29 1.16 -1.63
C LEU A 72 -9.82 0.74 -1.78
N VAL A 73 -9.37 -0.11 -0.87
CA VAL A 73 -8.01 -0.66 -0.89
C VAL A 73 -8.05 -2.06 -1.49
N VAL A 74 -7.29 -2.28 -2.55
CA VAL A 74 -7.29 -3.53 -3.30
C VAL A 74 -5.91 -4.14 -3.32
N SER A 75 -5.81 -5.42 -2.99
CA SER A 75 -4.60 -6.22 -3.21
C SER A 75 -4.99 -7.64 -3.55
N ALA A 76 -4.75 -8.02 -4.79
CA ALA A 76 -4.91 -9.40 -5.26
C ALA A 76 -3.65 -10.24 -5.03
N ARG A 77 -2.50 -9.61 -4.88
CA ARG A 77 -1.23 -10.30 -4.71
C ARG A 77 -1.06 -10.77 -3.27
N GLN A 78 -0.61 -12.02 -3.11
CA GLN A 78 -0.48 -12.65 -1.79
C GLN A 78 0.36 -11.83 -0.80
N TYR A 79 1.50 -11.32 -1.24
CA TYR A 79 2.40 -10.55 -0.36
C TYR A 79 1.89 -9.15 0.00
N GLY A 80 0.97 -8.61 -0.79
CA GLY A 80 0.35 -7.32 -0.53
C GLY A 80 -0.92 -7.36 0.31
N GLN A 81 -1.45 -8.56 0.61
CA GLN A 81 -2.73 -8.70 1.30
C GLN A 81 -2.70 -8.17 2.74
N ARG A 82 -1.68 -8.54 3.50
CA ARG A 82 -1.57 -8.12 4.90
C ARG A 82 -1.37 -6.61 5.04
N PRO A 83 -0.45 -5.97 4.32
CA PRO A 83 -0.32 -4.51 4.34
C PRO A 83 -1.60 -3.79 3.95
N ALA A 84 -2.26 -4.24 2.88
CA ALA A 84 -3.51 -3.64 2.42
C ALA A 84 -4.64 -3.77 3.45
N ARG A 85 -4.76 -4.93 4.09
CA ARG A 85 -5.73 -5.16 5.15
C ARG A 85 -5.49 -4.24 6.35
N MET A 86 -4.26 -4.20 6.84
CA MET A 86 -3.92 -3.37 7.99
C MET A 86 -4.10 -1.89 7.71
N PHE A 87 -3.75 -1.43 6.52
CA PHE A 87 -3.96 -0.05 6.10
C PHE A 87 -5.45 0.30 6.04
N ALA A 88 -6.25 -0.54 5.40
CA ALA A 88 -7.70 -0.32 5.29
C ALA A 88 -8.39 -0.31 6.67
N GLU A 89 -8.00 -1.20 7.56
CA GLU A 89 -8.54 -1.25 8.92
C GLU A 89 -8.12 -0.02 9.74
N ALA A 90 -6.89 0.45 9.57
CA ALA A 90 -6.38 1.62 10.30
C ALA A 90 -7.13 2.91 9.94
N ILE A 91 -7.51 3.08 8.67
CA ILE A 91 -8.23 4.29 8.22
C ILE A 91 -9.74 4.11 8.14
N GLY A 92 -10.26 2.89 8.33
CA GLY A 92 -11.69 2.60 8.18
C GLY A 92 -12.15 2.54 6.72
N ALA A 93 -11.26 2.22 5.79
CA ALA A 93 -11.59 2.09 4.37
C ALA A 93 -12.16 0.71 4.04
N LYS A 94 -12.84 0.63 2.91
CA LYS A 94 -13.26 -0.65 2.33
C LYS A 94 -12.05 -1.38 1.74
N LYS A 95 -12.09 -2.70 1.76
CA LYS A 95 -10.97 -3.50 1.27
C LYS A 95 -11.45 -4.69 0.43
N ILE A 96 -10.66 -5.00 -0.59
CA ILE A 96 -10.69 -6.28 -1.30
C ILE A 96 -9.30 -6.88 -1.17
N VAL A 97 -9.19 -7.92 -0.36
CA VAL A 97 -7.93 -8.60 -0.07
C VAL A 97 -8.09 -10.06 -0.45
N GLY A 98 -7.29 -10.50 -1.40
CA GLY A 98 -7.36 -11.82 -1.97
C GLY A 98 -7.76 -11.78 -3.45
N ARG A 99 -8.35 -12.86 -3.94
CA ARG A 99 -8.74 -12.97 -5.34
C ARG A 99 -9.79 -11.91 -5.69
N PHE A 100 -9.49 -11.15 -6.73
CA PHE A 100 -10.45 -10.23 -7.31
C PHE A 100 -11.38 -10.99 -8.26
N ILE A 101 -12.57 -11.33 -7.75
CA ILE A 101 -13.53 -12.13 -8.51
C ILE A 101 -14.11 -11.30 -9.66
N PRO A 102 -14.21 -11.85 -10.88
CA PRO A 102 -14.87 -11.14 -11.98
C PRO A 102 -16.28 -10.70 -11.61
N GLY A 103 -16.61 -9.46 -11.93
CA GLY A 103 -17.90 -8.87 -11.60
C GLY A 103 -17.99 -8.21 -10.22
N THR A 104 -16.91 -8.17 -9.45
CA THR A 104 -16.90 -7.53 -8.12
C THR A 104 -17.38 -6.08 -8.15
N LEU A 105 -17.02 -5.32 -9.19
CA LEU A 105 -17.42 -3.93 -9.35
C LEU A 105 -18.60 -3.74 -10.32
N THR A 106 -18.99 -4.77 -11.05
CA THR A 106 -19.95 -4.65 -12.17
C THR A 106 -21.22 -5.45 -11.98
N ASN A 107 -21.17 -6.56 -11.24
CA ASN A 107 -22.32 -7.43 -11.04
C ASN A 107 -23.01 -7.16 -9.70
N PRO A 108 -24.19 -6.53 -9.68
CA PRO A 108 -24.89 -6.18 -8.44
C PRO A 108 -25.39 -7.38 -7.63
N ARG A 109 -25.41 -8.58 -8.23
CA ARG A 109 -25.83 -9.82 -7.55
C ARG A 109 -24.70 -10.48 -6.77
N LEU A 110 -23.44 -10.11 -7.03
CA LEU A 110 -22.32 -10.65 -6.28
C LEU A 110 -22.31 -10.12 -4.85
N ARG A 111 -22.05 -11.01 -3.91
CA ARG A 111 -21.96 -10.69 -2.48
C ARG A 111 -20.90 -9.62 -2.20
N THR A 112 -19.77 -9.70 -2.88
CA THR A 112 -18.69 -8.71 -2.75
C THR A 112 -19.13 -7.32 -3.20
N TYR A 113 -19.86 -7.22 -4.30
CA TYR A 113 -20.42 -5.94 -4.77
C TYR A 113 -21.37 -5.34 -3.74
N ILE A 114 -22.26 -6.13 -3.19
CA ILE A 114 -23.22 -5.70 -2.15
C ILE A 114 -22.46 -5.24 -0.90
N CYS A 115 -21.45 -5.97 -0.47
CA CYS A 115 -20.61 -5.58 0.67
C CYS A 115 -19.92 -4.23 0.45
N LEU A 116 -19.47 -3.93 -0.76
CA LEU A 116 -18.83 -2.65 -1.06
C LEU A 116 -19.81 -1.46 -1.02
N LEU A 117 -21.04 -1.67 -1.44
CA LEU A 117 -22.03 -0.60 -1.50
C LEU A 117 -22.76 -0.35 -0.18
N TYR A 118 -23.14 -1.39 0.53
CA TYR A 118 -24.11 -1.31 1.61
C TYR A 118 -23.55 -1.53 3.00
N THR A 119 -22.34 -2.07 3.13
CA THR A 119 -21.75 -2.25 4.45
C THR A 119 -21.03 -1.00 4.92
N SER A 120 -21.50 -0.45 6.04
CA SER A 120 -20.67 0.47 6.79
C SER A 120 -19.46 -0.29 7.35
N PRO A 121 -18.28 0.34 7.48
CA PRO A 121 -17.10 -0.31 8.05
C PRO A 121 -17.33 -0.61 9.52
N SER A 122 -17.86 -1.80 9.83
CA SER A 122 -17.95 -2.33 11.17
C SER A 122 -16.98 -3.49 11.33
N PRO A 123 -16.52 -3.80 12.55
CA PRO A 123 -15.61 -4.92 12.78
C PRO A 123 -16.16 -6.27 12.31
N ARG A 124 -17.47 -6.41 12.19
CA ARG A 124 -18.13 -7.63 11.72
C ARG A 124 -18.02 -7.84 10.21
N ASP A 125 -17.81 -6.79 9.44
CA ASP A 125 -17.72 -6.87 7.98
C ASP A 125 -16.44 -7.58 7.53
N GLY A 126 -15.42 -7.64 8.37
CA GLY A 126 -14.22 -8.39 8.14
C GLY A 126 -14.37 -9.91 8.20
N LEU A 127 -15.54 -10.42 8.60
CA LEU A 127 -15.85 -11.85 8.68
C LEU A 127 -16.48 -12.42 7.40
N LEU A 128 -16.73 -11.57 6.44
CA LEU A 128 -17.27 -11.99 5.15
C LEU A 128 -16.15 -12.46 4.20
#